data_223022ec6bee8de70cd953b51bc46f0b
#
_entry.id   223022ec6bee8de70cd953b51bc46f0b
#
_cell.length_a   1.000
_cell.length_b   1.000
_cell.length_c   1.000
_cell.angle_alpha   90.00
_cell.angle_beta   90.00
_cell.angle_gamma   90.00
#
_symmetry.space_group_name_H-M   'P 1'
#
loop_
_entity.id
_entity.type
_entity.pdbx_description
1 polymer ?
#
loop_
_entity_poly.entity_id
_entity_poly.type
_entity_poly.pdbx_seq_one_letter_code
_entity_poly.pdbx_strand_id
1 'polypeptide(L)'
;MRSPSAARRRARGGSETVGSERLGREPVSGEPVGSERGSVAAEFAAVIPAVILILAFGLTSLQLAGQQVRLQDAAADAARILGRGDSQALAAEVARMAAAGARITTTRPSGLVCVTLAAPAPSPVGTALGLELSARSCALDAGG
;
A
#
# COMPACT_ATOMS: atom_id res chain seq x y z
N MET A 1 36.83 37.34 16.81
CA MET A 1 37.24 38.63 16.23
C MET A 1 36.08 39.23 15.50
N ARG A 2 35.55 40.35 16.09
CA ARG A 2 34.96 41.55 15.50
C ARG A 2 33.68 41.41 14.65
N SER A 3 32.53 41.74 15.29
CA SER A 3 31.46 42.54 14.68
C SER A 3 31.96 43.91 14.23
N PRO A 4 31.25 44.62 13.36
CA PRO A 4 30.33 45.66 13.80
C PRO A 4 29.02 45.71 12.94
N SER A 5 27.86 45.97 13.49
CA SER A 5 27.26 47.25 14.02
C SER A 5 26.94 48.35 13.02
N ALA A 6 25.65 48.75 13.09
CA ALA A 6 25.06 50.06 12.74
C ALA A 6 24.56 50.23 11.27
N ALA A 7 23.31 50.67 11.00
CA ALA A 7 22.82 51.98 11.39
C ALA A 7 21.31 52.12 11.22
N ARG A 8 20.70 52.74 12.20
CA ARG A 8 19.38 53.39 12.22
C ARG A 8 19.30 54.47 11.15
N ARG A 9 18.17 54.57 10.44
CA ARG A 9 17.66 55.84 9.95
C ARG A 9 16.15 55.94 10.24
N ARG A 10 15.88 56.80 11.18
CA ARG A 10 14.56 57.47 11.36
C ARG A 10 14.42 58.51 10.25
N ALA A 11 13.29 58.58 9.61
CA ALA A 11 12.78 59.79 8.99
C ALA A 11 11.35 60.01 9.44
N ARG A 12 11.22 61.11 10.13
CA ARG A 12 9.97 61.77 10.54
C ARG A 12 9.40 62.53 9.33
N GLY A 13 8.09 62.70 9.37
CA GLY A 13 7.50 63.92 8.87
C GLY A 13 6.39 63.76 7.85
N GLY A 14 5.23 64.29 8.18
CA GLY A 14 4.23 64.62 7.18
C GLY A 14 2.81 64.30 7.64
N SER A 15 2.28 65.07 8.58
CA SER A 15 0.85 65.25 8.81
C SER A 15 0.32 66.19 7.74
N GLU A 16 -0.54 65.70 6.87
CA GLU A 16 -1.45 66.57 6.11
C GLU A 16 -2.87 66.06 6.27
N THR A 17 -3.58 66.79 7.06
CA THR A 17 -5.04 66.75 7.16
C THR A 17 -5.64 67.52 5.98
N VAL A 18 -6.31 66.83 5.08
CA VAL A 18 -7.17 67.42 4.07
C VAL A 18 -8.50 66.70 4.02
N GLY A 19 -9.55 67.47 4.37
CA GLY A 19 -10.85 67.55 3.73
C GLY A 19 -11.76 66.32 3.86
N SER A 20 -12.68 66.45 4.82
CA SER A 20 -13.95 65.74 4.83
C SER A 20 -14.76 66.05 3.57
N GLU A 21 -14.91 65.05 2.69
CA GLU A 21 -16.05 64.96 1.79
C GLU A 21 -16.83 63.72 2.07
N ARG A 22 -17.90 63.90 2.80
CA ARG A 22 -18.95 62.90 2.97
C ARG A 22 -19.69 62.78 1.64
N LEU A 23 -19.26 61.93 0.76
CA LEU A 23 -20.08 61.43 -0.34
C LEU A 23 -20.74 60.14 0.15
N GLY A 24 -22.06 60.18 0.17
CA GLY A 24 -22.93 59.07 0.60
C GLY A 24 -22.55 57.76 -0.08
N ARG A 25 -22.03 56.87 0.71
CA ARG A 25 -21.84 55.49 0.31
C ARG A 25 -23.12 54.76 0.68
N GLU A 26 -23.99 54.57 -0.30
CA GLU A 26 -25.08 53.60 -0.18
C GLU A 26 -24.49 52.25 0.24
N PRO A 27 -25.16 51.57 1.17
CA PRO A 27 -24.77 50.19 1.48
C PRO A 27 -25.08 49.34 0.25
N VAL A 28 -24.07 49.06 -0.56
CA VAL A 28 -24.12 47.99 -1.52
C VAL A 28 -24.27 46.72 -0.65
N SER A 29 -25.48 46.21 -0.61
CA SER A 29 -25.80 44.90 -0.08
C SER A 29 -24.99 43.89 -0.94
N GLY A 30 -23.74 43.66 -0.54
CA GLY A 30 -22.94 42.61 -1.07
C GLY A 30 -23.58 41.29 -0.64
N GLU A 31 -24.37 40.69 -1.51
CA GLU A 31 -24.72 39.30 -1.37
C GLU A 31 -23.45 38.51 -1.12
N PRO A 32 -23.45 37.61 -0.14
CA PRO A 32 -22.28 36.74 0.12
C PRO A 32 -22.14 35.74 -1.02
N VAL A 33 -21.43 36.15 -2.09
CA VAL A 33 -20.98 35.28 -3.16
C VAL A 33 -19.83 34.42 -2.59
N GLY A 34 -20.15 33.51 -1.68
CA GLY A 34 -19.11 32.76 -0.96
C GLY A 34 -19.44 31.31 -0.55
N SER A 35 -20.69 30.88 -0.64
CA SER A 35 -21.05 29.57 -0.08
C SER A 35 -20.96 28.38 -1.04
N GLU A 36 -20.96 28.60 -2.35
CA GLU A 36 -20.99 27.48 -3.30
C GLU A 36 -19.62 26.82 -3.53
N ARG A 37 -18.51 27.57 -3.41
CA ARG A 37 -17.16 27.00 -3.53
C ARG A 37 -16.75 26.10 -2.36
N GLY A 38 -17.33 26.32 -1.18
CA GLY A 38 -17.09 25.47 -0.01
C GLY A 38 -17.84 24.14 -0.06
N SER A 39 -19.02 24.11 -0.68
CA SER A 39 -19.84 22.89 -0.81
C SER A 39 -19.16 21.82 -1.67
N VAL A 40 -18.69 22.19 -2.85
CA VAL A 40 -17.99 21.26 -3.76
C VAL A 40 -16.71 20.70 -3.15
N ALA A 41 -15.92 21.53 -2.45
CA ALA A 41 -14.70 21.07 -1.79
C ALA A 41 -15.01 20.08 -0.63
N ALA A 42 -16.10 20.29 0.09
CA ALA A 42 -16.52 19.40 1.17
C ALA A 42 -17.01 18.04 0.63
N GLU A 43 -17.70 18.04 -0.49
CA GLU A 43 -18.12 16.79 -1.16
C GLU A 43 -16.92 15.98 -1.65
N PHE A 44 -15.92 16.62 -2.28
CA PHE A 44 -14.69 15.95 -2.68
C PHE A 44 -13.90 15.41 -1.48
N ALA A 45 -13.85 16.15 -0.38
CA ALA A 45 -13.15 15.72 0.84
C ALA A 45 -13.76 14.44 1.44
N ALA A 46 -15.06 14.22 1.29
CA ALA A 46 -15.74 13.01 1.75
C ALA A 46 -15.52 11.80 0.80
N VAL A 47 -15.41 12.05 -0.52
CA VAL A 47 -15.26 10.99 -1.52
C VAL A 47 -13.82 10.44 -1.58
N ILE A 48 -12.80 11.29 -1.43
CA ILE A 48 -11.39 10.88 -1.52
C ILE A 48 -11.04 9.72 -0.60
N PRO A 49 -11.40 9.71 0.70
CA PRO A 49 -11.10 8.57 1.58
C PRO A 49 -11.72 7.27 1.10
N ALA A 50 -12.96 7.30 0.60
CA ALA A 50 -13.64 6.12 0.09
C ALA A 50 -12.93 5.55 -1.15
N VAL A 51 -12.51 6.40 -2.08
CA VAL A 51 -11.75 5.99 -3.27
C VAL A 51 -10.41 5.37 -2.88
N ILE A 52 -9.67 5.99 -1.93
CA ILE A 52 -8.39 5.46 -1.45
C ILE A 52 -8.59 4.07 -0.83
N LEU A 53 -9.63 3.86 -0.03
CA LEU A 53 -9.93 2.55 0.57
C LEU A 53 -10.23 1.49 -0.49
N ILE A 54 -11.02 1.81 -1.50
CA ILE A 54 -11.34 0.89 -2.61
C ILE A 54 -10.07 0.52 -3.38
N LEU A 55 -9.22 1.50 -3.70
CA LEU A 55 -7.96 1.26 -4.39
C LEU A 55 -6.99 0.42 -3.54
N ALA A 56 -6.87 0.72 -2.25
CA ALA A 56 -6.03 -0.05 -1.33
C ALA A 56 -6.50 -1.50 -1.23
N PHE A 57 -7.81 -1.73 -1.13
CA PHE A 57 -8.40 -3.07 -1.13
C PHE A 57 -8.14 -3.81 -2.45
N GLY A 58 -8.32 -3.15 -3.59
CA GLY A 58 -8.04 -3.74 -4.90
C GLY A 58 -6.59 -4.15 -5.07
N LEU A 59 -5.64 -3.27 -4.70
CA LEU A 59 -4.21 -3.57 -4.76
C LEU A 59 -3.82 -4.72 -3.83
N THR A 60 -4.37 -4.76 -2.62
CA THR A 60 -4.12 -5.86 -1.68
C THR A 60 -4.62 -7.19 -2.23
N SER A 61 -5.80 -7.21 -2.85
CA SER A 61 -6.37 -8.41 -3.47
C SER A 61 -5.50 -8.94 -4.61
N LEU A 62 -4.96 -8.06 -5.45
CA LEU A 62 -4.02 -8.44 -6.53
C LEU A 62 -2.71 -9.01 -5.99
N GLN A 63 -2.19 -8.48 -4.89
CA GLN A 63 -0.97 -9.01 -4.25
C GLN A 63 -1.20 -10.43 -3.71
N LEU A 64 -2.34 -10.67 -3.05
CA LEU A 64 -2.71 -11.99 -2.54
C LEU A 64 -2.85 -13.00 -3.69
N ALA A 65 -3.55 -12.63 -4.77
CA ALA A 65 -3.70 -13.49 -5.95
C ALA A 65 -2.34 -13.81 -6.59
N GLY A 66 -1.46 -12.83 -6.74
CA GLY A 66 -0.12 -13.04 -7.28
C GLY A 66 0.74 -13.97 -6.42
N GLN A 67 0.64 -13.88 -5.09
CA GLN A 67 1.34 -14.81 -4.21
C GLN A 67 0.77 -16.22 -4.27
N GLN A 68 -0.55 -16.37 -4.37
CA GLN A 68 -1.20 -17.66 -4.53
C GLN A 68 -0.70 -18.40 -5.79
N VAL A 69 -0.58 -17.69 -6.92
CA VAL A 69 -0.02 -18.27 -8.16
C VAL A 69 1.42 -18.72 -7.97
N ARG A 70 2.28 -17.88 -7.35
CA ARG A 70 3.68 -18.26 -7.08
C ARG A 70 3.81 -19.48 -6.18
N LEU A 71 2.97 -19.61 -5.16
CA LEU A 71 2.95 -20.78 -4.30
C LEU A 71 2.50 -22.02 -5.06
N GLN A 72 1.53 -21.89 -5.97
CA GLN A 72 1.04 -22.98 -6.78
C GLN A 72 2.12 -23.51 -7.75
N ASP A 73 2.83 -22.59 -8.42
CA ASP A 73 3.95 -22.92 -9.30
C ASP A 73 5.08 -23.61 -8.52
N ALA A 74 5.46 -23.04 -7.38
CA ALA A 74 6.51 -23.61 -6.54
C ALA A 74 6.12 -24.99 -5.96
N ALA A 75 4.86 -25.19 -5.61
CA ALA A 75 4.38 -26.50 -5.17
C ALA A 75 4.47 -27.55 -6.29
N ALA A 76 4.16 -27.14 -7.54
CA ALA A 76 4.28 -28.01 -8.70
C ALA A 76 5.74 -28.35 -9.01
N ASP A 77 6.64 -27.38 -8.96
CA ASP A 77 8.07 -27.58 -9.18
C ASP A 77 8.70 -28.45 -8.08
N ALA A 78 8.39 -28.19 -6.81
CA ALA A 78 8.84 -29.01 -5.69
C ALA A 78 8.35 -30.44 -5.79
N ALA A 79 7.09 -30.65 -6.21
CA ALA A 79 6.55 -32.00 -6.43
C ALA A 79 7.29 -32.75 -7.55
N ARG A 80 7.61 -32.06 -8.67
CA ARG A 80 8.41 -32.64 -9.76
C ARG A 80 9.84 -32.97 -9.34
N ILE A 81 10.49 -32.11 -8.56
CA ILE A 81 11.84 -32.32 -8.02
C ILE A 81 11.84 -33.60 -7.17
N LEU A 82 10.94 -33.72 -6.22
CA LEU A 82 10.85 -34.87 -5.34
C LEU A 82 10.37 -36.12 -6.07
N GLY A 83 9.50 -36.00 -7.09
CA GLY A 83 9.04 -37.08 -7.92
C GLY A 83 10.16 -37.73 -8.77
N ARG A 84 11.19 -36.97 -9.11
CA ARG A 84 12.41 -37.48 -9.78
C ARG A 84 13.42 -38.09 -8.82
N GLY A 85 13.15 -38.09 -7.52
CA GLY A 85 14.08 -38.59 -6.51
C GLY A 85 15.16 -37.55 -6.10
N ASP A 86 15.03 -36.28 -6.51
CA ASP A 86 15.94 -35.21 -6.13
C ASP A 86 15.80 -34.87 -4.63
N SER A 87 16.74 -34.08 -4.11
CA SER A 87 16.83 -33.78 -2.68
C SER A 87 15.71 -32.90 -2.17
N GLN A 88 15.26 -33.15 -0.95
CA GLN A 88 14.29 -32.32 -0.25
C GLN A 88 14.82 -30.88 0.00
N ALA A 89 16.16 -30.74 0.09
CA ALA A 89 16.78 -29.45 0.25
C ALA A 89 16.54 -28.54 -0.96
N LEU A 90 16.60 -29.08 -2.18
CA LEU A 90 16.33 -28.38 -3.42
C LEU A 90 14.85 -27.95 -3.50
N ALA A 91 13.93 -28.87 -3.14
CA ALA A 91 12.50 -28.53 -3.09
C ALA A 91 12.19 -27.44 -2.05
N ALA A 92 12.86 -27.47 -0.90
CA ALA A 92 12.72 -26.43 0.13
C ALA A 92 13.27 -25.07 -0.32
N GLU A 93 14.32 -25.06 -1.15
CA GLU A 93 14.87 -23.82 -1.72
C GLU A 93 13.88 -23.16 -2.67
N VAL A 94 13.24 -23.92 -3.55
CA VAL A 94 12.17 -23.44 -4.44
C VAL A 94 11.02 -22.84 -3.63
N ALA A 95 10.60 -23.50 -2.55
CA ALA A 95 9.56 -22.99 -1.66
C ALA A 95 9.94 -21.65 -1.02
N ARG A 96 11.19 -21.50 -0.55
CA ARG A 96 11.68 -20.24 0.05
C ARG A 96 11.76 -19.09 -0.94
N MET A 97 12.13 -19.37 -2.19
CA MET A 97 12.15 -18.36 -3.26
C MET A 97 10.74 -17.89 -3.64
N ALA A 98 9.73 -18.74 -3.53
CA ALA A 98 8.34 -18.38 -3.84
C ALA A 98 7.71 -17.46 -2.79
N ALA A 99 7.99 -17.72 -1.51
CA ALA A 99 7.47 -16.92 -0.41
C ALA A 99 8.37 -16.98 0.82
N ALA A 100 8.66 -15.82 1.42
CA ALA A 100 9.37 -15.76 2.70
C ALA A 100 8.56 -16.47 3.79
N GLY A 101 9.22 -17.33 4.56
CA GLY A 101 8.57 -18.12 5.61
C GLY A 101 7.71 -19.28 5.12
N ALA A 102 7.82 -19.65 3.84
CA ALA A 102 7.11 -20.82 3.32
C ALA A 102 7.53 -22.10 4.05
N ARG A 103 6.52 -22.87 4.43
CA ARG A 103 6.67 -24.22 5.01
C ARG A 103 6.30 -25.25 3.95
N ILE A 104 7.09 -26.32 3.87
CA ILE A 104 6.88 -27.43 2.94
C ILE A 104 6.46 -28.68 3.73
N THR A 105 5.41 -29.32 3.26
CA THR A 105 4.96 -30.61 3.74
C THR A 105 4.85 -31.59 2.57
N THR A 106 5.44 -32.77 2.69
CA THR A 106 5.45 -33.77 1.64
C THR A 106 4.69 -35.03 2.09
N THR A 107 3.84 -35.56 1.22
CA THR A 107 3.15 -36.82 1.41
C THR A 107 3.32 -37.70 0.16
N ARG A 108 3.36 -39.06 0.33
CA ARG A 108 3.53 -40.00 -0.78
C ARG A 108 2.37 -41.00 -0.82
N PRO A 109 1.19 -40.60 -1.36
CA PRO A 109 0.10 -41.56 -1.54
C PRO A 109 0.23 -42.30 -2.87
N SER A 110 0.17 -43.62 -2.84
CA SER A 110 -0.08 -44.49 -4.03
C SER A 110 0.73 -44.15 -5.29
N GLY A 111 2.07 -44.04 -5.17
CA GLY A 111 2.94 -43.72 -6.31
C GLY A 111 2.95 -42.28 -6.75
N LEU A 112 2.48 -41.38 -5.90
CA LEU A 112 2.53 -39.94 -6.09
C LEU A 112 3.35 -39.28 -4.99
N VAL A 113 4.08 -38.23 -5.33
CA VAL A 113 4.66 -37.30 -4.37
C VAL A 113 3.82 -36.03 -4.40
N CYS A 114 3.16 -35.74 -3.27
CA CYS A 114 2.36 -34.51 -3.11
C CYS A 114 3.06 -33.56 -2.18
N VAL A 115 3.22 -32.31 -2.63
CA VAL A 115 3.83 -31.23 -1.87
C VAL A 115 2.75 -30.21 -1.54
N THR A 116 2.67 -29.80 -0.28
CA THR A 116 1.86 -28.70 0.20
C THR A 116 2.80 -27.60 0.71
N LEU A 117 2.67 -26.41 0.15
CA LEU A 117 3.34 -25.20 0.62
C LEU A 117 2.34 -24.34 1.39
N ALA A 118 2.77 -23.82 2.52
CA ALA A 118 2.00 -22.84 3.29
C ALA A 118 2.91 -21.64 3.62
N ALA A 119 2.43 -20.44 3.40
CA ALA A 119 3.16 -19.21 3.68
C ALA A 119 2.24 -18.14 4.28
N PRO A 120 2.76 -17.25 5.14
CA PRO A 120 1.99 -16.14 5.67
C PRO A 120 1.55 -15.20 4.54
N ALA A 121 0.37 -14.60 4.70
CA ALA A 121 -0.12 -13.61 3.75
C ALA A 121 0.82 -12.40 3.66
N PRO A 122 1.09 -11.85 2.45
CA PRO A 122 2.10 -10.81 2.23
C PRO A 122 1.68 -9.41 2.70
N SER A 123 0.54 -9.29 3.35
CA SER A 123 0.03 -8.01 3.82
C SER A 123 0.16 -7.87 5.34
N PRO A 124 0.42 -6.65 5.87
CA PRO A 124 0.48 -6.42 7.31
C PRO A 124 -0.79 -6.87 8.05
N VAL A 125 -1.96 -6.63 7.43
CA VAL A 125 -3.25 -7.05 7.97
C VAL A 125 -3.37 -8.57 7.98
N GLY A 126 -3.00 -9.24 6.88
CA GLY A 126 -3.00 -10.69 6.79
C GLY A 126 -2.10 -11.35 7.82
N THR A 127 -0.89 -10.81 8.01
CA THR A 127 0.05 -11.28 9.03
C THR A 127 -0.48 -11.07 10.44
N ALA A 128 -1.08 -9.91 10.74
CA ALA A 128 -1.68 -9.62 12.04
C ALA A 128 -2.87 -10.52 12.37
N LEU A 129 -3.63 -10.94 11.36
CA LEU A 129 -4.76 -11.88 11.49
C LEU A 129 -4.34 -13.36 11.43
N GLY A 130 -3.05 -13.64 11.26
CA GLY A 130 -2.54 -15.02 11.14
C GLY A 130 -3.01 -15.73 9.87
N LEU A 131 -3.32 -14.99 8.80
CA LEU A 131 -3.77 -15.60 7.54
C LEU A 131 -2.60 -16.27 6.83
N GLU A 132 -2.83 -17.51 6.41
CA GLU A 132 -1.88 -18.29 5.60
C GLU A 132 -2.48 -18.61 4.24
N LEU A 133 -1.63 -18.53 3.23
CA LEU A 133 -1.91 -19.01 1.88
C LEU A 133 -1.34 -20.42 1.76
N SER A 134 -2.07 -21.32 1.13
CA SER A 134 -1.58 -22.67 0.88
C SER A 134 -1.81 -23.10 -0.56
N ALA A 135 -0.87 -23.88 -1.07
CA ALA A 135 -0.94 -24.48 -2.39
C ALA A 135 -0.50 -25.94 -2.33
N ARG A 136 -1.15 -26.80 -3.10
CA ARG A 136 -0.80 -28.22 -3.17
C ARG A 136 -0.67 -28.66 -4.62
N SER A 137 0.36 -29.46 -4.87
CA SER A 137 0.56 -30.11 -6.16
C SER A 137 1.12 -31.52 -5.97
N CYS A 138 0.86 -32.40 -6.92
CA CYS A 138 1.36 -33.79 -6.90
C CYS A 138 2.03 -34.10 -8.24
N ALA A 139 3.09 -34.92 -8.18
CA ALA A 139 3.78 -35.49 -9.32
C ALA A 139 3.87 -37.00 -9.15
N LEU A 140 4.10 -37.74 -10.25
CA LEU A 140 4.38 -39.16 -10.21
C LEU A 140 5.70 -39.42 -9.46
N ASP A 141 5.73 -40.40 -8.59
CA ASP A 141 6.95 -40.87 -7.92
C ASP A 141 7.69 -41.82 -8.86
N ALA A 142 8.69 -41.28 -9.58
CA ALA A 142 9.53 -42.05 -10.49
C ALA A 142 10.79 -42.65 -9.80
N GLY A 143 10.99 -42.35 -8.51
CA GLY A 143 12.16 -42.73 -7.72
C GLY A 143 11.93 -43.95 -6.81
N GLY A 144 10.79 -44.64 -6.92
CA GLY A 144 10.45 -45.83 -6.15
C GLY A 144 10.66 -47.13 -6.91
#